data_0f7b5b732500e30e0fcc7e6533b808da
#
_entry.id   0f7b5b732500e30e0fcc7e6533b808da
#
_cell.length_a   1.000
_cell.length_b   1.000
_cell.length_c   1.000
_cell.angle_alpha   90.00
_cell.angle_beta   90.00
_cell.angle_gamma   90.00
#
_symmetry.space_group_name_H-M   'P 1'
#
loop_
_entity.id
_entity.type
_entity.pdbx_description
1 polymer ?
#
loop_
_entity_poly.entity_id
_entity_poly.type
_entity_poly.pdbx_seq_one_letter_code
_entity_poly.pdbx_strand_id
1 'polypeptide(L)'
;EAAIPLNAWVDKSDVVDLCEAILIVYRDRGPRANRQKSRLMWLIDELGIEQFRVEVEQQLGRTLLSAAPKDEIIWEKRDHIGIYPQKQSGLNYVGLNVPVGRLGASDMFDLARIADVYGSGELRLTVEENVIIPNVPDSRLESLLQEPLLERFSIDPAPLTRALVSCTGSKFCNFALIETKSRSVAMIKELEAELSIPKPVRIHWTGCPNSCAQPQVADIGLMGTKVRKNGKTLEGVDIYMGGTVGKDAHLGTCVQKSIPCEDLKPVLIQLLVDNFGAVPNQSLGNVDSLNRQLQLTVDRDETAVLGAKPQTSTVIFARSG
;
A
#
# COMPACT_ATOMS: atom_id res chain seq x y z
N GLU A 1 -6.01 10.36 7.13
CA GLU A 1 -5.62 10.72 8.50
C GLU A 1 -5.11 9.49 9.22
N ALA A 2 -4.10 9.66 10.08
CA ALA A 2 -3.59 8.56 10.89
C ALA A 2 -4.58 8.19 12.00
N ALA A 3 -4.63 6.90 12.39
CA ALA A 3 -5.46 6.45 13.49
C ALA A 3 -4.94 6.99 14.83
N ILE A 4 -5.87 7.33 15.72
CA ILE A 4 -5.57 7.75 17.09
C ILE A 4 -5.81 6.57 18.02
N PRO A 5 -4.83 6.18 18.87
CA PRO A 5 -5.00 5.09 19.82
C PRO A 5 -6.14 5.36 20.82
N LEU A 6 -7.04 4.40 21.01
CA LEU A 6 -8.04 4.44 22.07
C LEU A 6 -7.43 4.24 23.47
N ASN A 7 -6.17 3.86 23.54
CA ASN A 7 -5.44 3.53 24.77
C ASN A 7 -6.17 2.48 25.64
N ALA A 8 -6.66 1.42 24.99
CA ALA A 8 -7.42 0.36 25.65
C ALA A 8 -6.74 -0.99 25.43
N TRP A 9 -6.69 -1.80 26.48
CA TRP A 9 -6.31 -3.21 26.42
C TRP A 9 -7.52 -4.07 26.75
N VAL A 10 -7.76 -5.09 25.93
CA VAL A 10 -8.87 -6.03 26.11
C VAL A 10 -8.40 -7.46 25.85
N ASP A 11 -9.02 -8.44 26.51
CA ASP A 11 -8.83 -9.84 26.16
C ASP A 11 -9.41 -10.12 24.78
N LYS A 12 -8.87 -11.13 24.10
CA LYS A 12 -9.35 -11.53 22.76
C LYS A 12 -10.82 -11.92 22.71
N SER A 13 -11.37 -12.44 23.81
CA SER A 13 -12.79 -12.77 23.94
C SER A 13 -13.69 -11.53 23.91
N ASP A 14 -13.18 -10.36 24.32
CA ASP A 14 -13.92 -9.12 24.44
C ASP A 14 -13.84 -8.22 23.20
N VAL A 15 -13.05 -8.60 22.21
CA VAL A 15 -12.82 -7.76 21.01
C VAL A 15 -14.12 -7.50 20.24
N VAL A 16 -14.98 -8.50 20.12
CA VAL A 16 -16.27 -8.37 19.41
C VAL A 16 -17.17 -7.37 20.10
N ASP A 17 -17.31 -7.47 21.42
CA ASP A 17 -18.14 -6.60 22.23
C ASP A 17 -17.62 -5.14 22.18
N LEU A 18 -16.30 -4.96 22.20
CA LEU A 18 -15.68 -3.64 22.02
C LEU A 18 -15.99 -3.05 20.65
N CYS A 19 -15.84 -3.83 19.59
CA CYS A 19 -16.17 -3.38 18.24
C CYS A 19 -17.65 -3.01 18.11
N GLU A 20 -18.55 -3.79 18.68
CA GLU A 20 -19.98 -3.51 18.72
C GLU A 20 -20.26 -2.19 19.46
N ALA A 21 -19.68 -1.99 20.64
CA ALA A 21 -19.85 -0.75 21.41
C ALA A 21 -19.37 0.48 20.62
N ILE A 22 -18.21 0.40 19.96
CA ILE A 22 -17.68 1.46 19.07
C ILE A 22 -18.67 1.76 17.94
N LEU A 23 -19.22 0.75 17.31
CA LEU A 23 -20.20 0.91 16.22
C LEU A 23 -21.51 1.52 16.70
N ILE A 24 -21.99 1.12 17.89
CA ILE A 24 -23.21 1.68 18.51
C ILE A 24 -23.01 3.17 18.83
N VAL A 25 -21.92 3.53 19.50
CA VAL A 25 -21.59 4.93 19.79
C VAL A 25 -21.52 5.75 18.50
N TYR A 26 -20.85 5.24 17.46
CA TYR A 26 -20.80 5.91 16.16
C TYR A 26 -22.16 5.98 15.47
N ARG A 27 -22.98 4.93 15.55
CA ARG A 27 -24.35 4.94 15.03
C ARG A 27 -25.19 6.05 15.66
N ASP A 28 -25.09 6.21 16.97
CA ASP A 28 -25.97 7.08 17.73
C ASP A 28 -25.47 8.53 17.78
N ARG A 29 -24.17 8.76 17.77
CA ARG A 29 -23.53 10.07 17.90
C ARG A 29 -22.86 10.60 16.63
N GLY A 30 -22.55 9.74 15.68
CA GLY A 30 -21.81 10.12 14.47
C GLY A 30 -22.54 11.16 13.62
N PRO A 31 -21.81 12.12 13.02
CA PRO A 31 -22.40 13.19 12.22
C PRO A 31 -23.11 12.63 10.97
N ARG A 32 -24.30 13.14 10.66
CA ARG A 32 -25.14 12.75 9.51
C ARG A 32 -25.50 13.92 8.58
N ALA A 33 -25.32 15.15 9.03
CA ALA A 33 -25.71 16.34 8.28
C ALA A 33 -24.94 16.49 6.95
N ASN A 34 -23.68 16.06 6.92
CA ASN A 34 -22.87 16.10 5.71
C ASN A 34 -22.33 14.71 5.39
N ARG A 35 -22.75 14.13 4.25
CA ARG A 35 -22.34 12.79 3.80
C ARG A 35 -20.82 12.64 3.66
N GLN A 36 -20.10 13.68 3.27
CA GLN A 36 -18.63 13.65 3.15
C GLN A 36 -17.94 13.63 4.51
N LYS A 37 -18.62 14.09 5.56
CA LYS A 37 -18.14 14.09 6.95
C LYS A 37 -18.82 13.03 7.82
N SER A 38 -19.30 11.93 7.25
CA SER A 38 -19.97 10.83 7.93
C SER A 38 -19.01 9.63 8.08
N ARG A 39 -17.94 9.81 8.85
CA ARG A 39 -16.99 8.76 9.23
C ARG A 39 -16.63 8.90 10.69
N LEU A 40 -16.14 7.82 11.31
CA LEU A 40 -15.77 7.78 12.73
C LEU A 40 -14.76 8.89 13.09
N MET A 41 -13.80 9.18 12.23
CA MET A 41 -12.82 10.26 12.45
C MET A 41 -13.49 11.61 12.80
N TRP A 42 -14.58 11.97 12.12
CA TRP A 42 -15.28 13.24 12.37
C TRP A 42 -15.98 13.27 13.74
N LEU A 43 -16.43 12.11 14.24
CA LEU A 43 -16.94 12.01 15.60
C LEU A 43 -15.82 12.18 16.64
N ILE A 44 -14.65 11.58 16.37
CA ILE A 44 -13.48 11.71 17.24
C ILE A 44 -12.93 13.15 17.22
N ASP A 45 -12.94 13.81 16.07
CA ASP A 45 -12.56 15.23 15.96
C ASP A 45 -13.51 16.14 16.78
N GLU A 46 -14.80 15.80 16.83
CA GLU A 46 -15.80 16.56 17.56
C GLU A 46 -15.73 16.33 19.08
N LEU A 47 -15.62 15.08 19.51
CA LEU A 47 -15.66 14.69 20.92
C LEU A 47 -14.29 14.72 21.61
N GLY A 48 -13.22 14.48 20.85
CA GLY A 48 -11.95 14.05 21.38
C GLY A 48 -11.92 12.57 21.76
N ILE A 49 -10.71 11.96 21.73
CA ILE A 49 -10.55 10.52 21.95
C ILE A 49 -10.93 10.09 23.37
N GLU A 50 -10.66 10.93 24.37
CA GLU A 50 -10.97 10.63 25.78
C GLU A 50 -12.48 10.57 26.02
N GLN A 51 -13.24 11.54 25.51
CA GLN A 51 -14.70 11.53 25.63
C GLN A 51 -15.31 10.37 24.83
N PHE A 52 -14.78 10.09 23.64
CA PHE A 52 -15.20 8.93 22.86
C PHE A 52 -14.98 7.62 23.61
N ARG A 53 -13.83 7.46 24.30
CA ARG A 53 -13.56 6.31 25.17
C ARG A 53 -14.60 6.18 26.29
N VAL A 54 -14.93 7.28 26.98
CA VAL A 54 -15.96 7.28 28.05
C VAL A 54 -17.30 6.77 27.51
N GLU A 55 -17.71 7.20 26.33
CA GLU A 55 -18.98 6.75 25.74
C GLU A 55 -18.94 5.26 25.34
N VAL A 56 -17.81 4.77 24.84
CA VAL A 56 -17.61 3.34 24.57
C VAL A 56 -17.66 2.52 25.86
N GLU A 57 -17.04 2.98 26.95
CA GLU A 57 -17.11 2.33 28.28
C GLU A 57 -18.51 2.29 28.84
N GLN A 58 -19.29 3.39 28.70
CA GLN A 58 -20.72 3.44 29.08
C GLN A 58 -21.54 2.40 28.27
N GLN A 59 -21.28 2.28 26.97
CA GLN A 59 -21.96 1.30 26.13
C GLN A 59 -21.60 -0.14 26.51
N LEU A 60 -20.34 -0.40 26.91
CA LEU A 60 -19.88 -1.71 27.39
C LEU A 60 -20.36 -2.03 28.82
N GLY A 61 -20.79 -1.02 29.59
CA GLY A 61 -21.13 -1.18 30.99
C GLY A 61 -19.94 -1.44 31.93
N ARG A 62 -18.71 -1.20 31.45
CA ARG A 62 -17.46 -1.40 32.21
C ARG A 62 -16.34 -0.49 31.71
N THR A 63 -15.37 -0.22 32.59
CA THR A 63 -14.16 0.52 32.27
C THR A 63 -13.17 -0.37 31.51
N LEU A 64 -12.50 0.19 30.53
CA LEU A 64 -11.42 -0.45 29.78
C LEU A 64 -10.09 -0.28 30.51
N LEU A 65 -9.30 -1.34 30.55
CA LEU A 65 -7.92 -1.25 31.02
C LEU A 65 -7.11 -0.38 30.06
N SER A 66 -6.20 0.43 30.60
CA SER A 66 -5.26 1.19 29.78
C SER A 66 -4.19 0.27 29.22
N ALA A 67 -3.73 0.52 27.99
CA ALA A 67 -2.57 -0.12 27.42
C ALA A 67 -1.32 0.19 28.29
N ALA A 68 -0.48 -0.81 28.53
CA ALA A 68 0.74 -0.60 29.29
C ALA A 68 1.89 -0.17 28.35
N PRO A 69 2.87 0.61 28.81
CA PRO A 69 4.03 0.99 27.98
C PRO A 69 4.82 -0.22 27.43
N LYS A 70 4.82 -1.34 28.14
CA LYS A 70 5.43 -2.61 27.70
C LYS A 70 4.65 -3.31 26.58
N ASP A 71 3.43 -2.88 26.32
CA ASP A 71 2.60 -3.41 25.23
C ASP A 71 2.93 -2.74 23.89
N GLU A 72 3.92 -1.83 23.89
CA GLU A 72 4.49 -1.32 22.65
C GLU A 72 5.06 -2.48 21.84
N ILE A 73 4.47 -2.70 20.66
CA ILE A 73 4.96 -3.67 19.71
C ILE A 73 6.26 -3.13 19.14
N ILE A 74 7.32 -3.94 19.16
CA ILE A 74 8.52 -3.64 18.35
C ILE A 74 8.11 -3.80 16.89
N TRP A 75 7.92 -2.67 16.23
CA TRP A 75 7.55 -2.63 14.82
C TRP A 75 8.75 -2.98 13.95
N GLU A 76 8.86 -4.26 13.60
CA GLU A 76 9.69 -4.68 12.49
C GLU A 76 8.79 -4.86 11.28
N LYS A 77 8.88 -3.93 10.32
CA LYS A 77 8.08 -4.01 9.11
C LYS A 77 8.60 -5.15 8.23
N ARG A 78 7.75 -6.14 8.00
CA ARG A 78 7.98 -7.24 7.06
C ARG A 78 6.84 -7.30 6.07
N ASP A 79 7.16 -7.63 4.81
CA ASP A 79 6.16 -7.91 3.79
C ASP A 79 5.64 -9.36 3.86
N HIS A 80 6.26 -10.18 4.71
CA HIS A 80 5.97 -11.60 4.91
C HIS A 80 6.17 -12.50 3.68
N ILE A 81 6.74 -11.99 2.59
CA ILE A 81 7.05 -12.78 1.38
C ILE A 81 8.39 -13.50 1.58
N GLY A 82 8.40 -14.82 1.42
CA GLY A 82 9.58 -15.65 1.67
C GLY A 82 9.32 -16.74 2.69
N ILE A 83 10.39 -17.34 3.22
CA ILE A 83 10.35 -18.41 4.21
C ILE A 83 10.87 -17.85 5.53
N TYR A 84 10.08 -18.00 6.58
CA TYR A 84 10.44 -17.51 7.91
C TYR A 84 10.12 -18.53 8.99
N PRO A 85 11.04 -18.75 9.96
CA PRO A 85 10.79 -19.63 11.08
C PRO A 85 9.66 -19.05 11.96
N GLN A 86 8.81 -19.93 12.48
CA GLN A 86 7.80 -19.58 13.46
C GLN A 86 8.36 -19.70 14.89
N LYS A 87 7.60 -19.25 15.88
CA LYS A 87 7.95 -19.43 17.29
C LYS A 87 7.97 -20.92 17.69
N GLN A 88 7.18 -21.74 17.02
CA GLN A 88 7.16 -23.19 17.19
C GLN A 88 8.38 -23.80 16.48
N SER A 89 9.21 -24.53 17.22
CA SER A 89 10.41 -25.17 16.69
C SER A 89 10.09 -26.14 15.55
N GLY A 90 10.88 -26.08 14.46
CA GLY A 90 10.72 -26.95 13.28
C GLY A 90 9.54 -26.60 12.37
N LEU A 91 8.87 -25.46 12.62
CA LEU A 91 7.81 -24.93 11.76
C LEU A 91 8.17 -23.60 11.17
N ASN A 92 7.76 -23.40 9.91
CA ASN A 92 7.91 -22.17 9.16
C ASN A 92 6.57 -21.64 8.68
N TYR A 93 6.54 -20.37 8.31
CA TYR A 93 5.53 -19.87 7.40
C TYR A 93 6.16 -19.50 6.07
N VAL A 94 5.43 -19.73 4.99
CA VAL A 94 5.83 -19.42 3.63
C VAL A 94 4.88 -18.38 3.06
N GLY A 95 5.41 -17.20 2.79
CA GLY A 95 4.66 -16.08 2.21
C GLY A 95 4.82 -16.04 0.71
N LEU A 96 3.72 -16.04 -0.01
CA LEU A 96 3.63 -16.00 -1.46
C LEU A 96 3.21 -14.62 -1.94
N ASN A 97 3.93 -14.05 -2.89
CA ASN A 97 3.48 -12.85 -3.58
C ASN A 97 2.37 -13.21 -4.57
N VAL A 98 1.20 -12.62 -4.37
CA VAL A 98 0.07 -12.71 -5.30
C VAL A 98 -0.05 -11.36 -6.02
N PRO A 99 0.38 -11.26 -7.29
CA PRO A 99 0.42 -9.96 -7.96
C PRO A 99 -0.91 -9.23 -7.90
N VAL A 100 -0.92 -8.08 -7.22
CA VAL A 100 -2.09 -7.23 -6.95
C VAL A 100 -3.29 -7.99 -6.35
N GLY A 101 -3.04 -9.05 -5.57
CA GLY A 101 -4.07 -9.86 -4.92
C GLY A 101 -5.05 -10.55 -5.89
N ARG A 102 -4.66 -10.81 -7.13
CA ARG A 102 -5.56 -11.41 -8.13
C ARG A 102 -5.43 -12.93 -8.11
N LEU A 103 -6.47 -13.60 -7.65
CA LEU A 103 -6.62 -15.05 -7.61
C LEU A 103 -7.67 -15.51 -8.62
N GLY A 104 -7.33 -16.50 -9.44
CA GLY A 104 -8.32 -17.27 -10.20
C GLY A 104 -8.92 -18.40 -9.34
N ALA A 105 -10.01 -18.98 -9.79
CA ALA A 105 -10.65 -20.09 -9.06
C ALA A 105 -9.70 -21.30 -8.93
N SER A 106 -8.95 -21.64 -9.97
CA SER A 106 -7.94 -22.70 -9.93
C SER A 106 -6.85 -22.43 -8.91
N ASP A 107 -6.41 -21.18 -8.79
CA ASP A 107 -5.38 -20.76 -7.82
C ASP A 107 -5.85 -21.00 -6.38
N MET A 108 -7.13 -20.76 -6.10
CA MET A 108 -7.72 -20.96 -4.77
C MET A 108 -7.77 -22.45 -4.41
N PHE A 109 -8.07 -23.34 -5.37
CA PHE A 109 -8.00 -24.78 -5.17
C PHE A 109 -6.57 -25.25 -4.95
N ASP A 110 -5.61 -24.76 -5.73
CA ASP A 110 -4.19 -25.09 -5.57
C ASP A 110 -3.67 -24.62 -4.21
N LEU A 111 -3.98 -23.39 -3.79
CA LEU A 111 -3.62 -22.88 -2.46
C LEU A 111 -4.20 -23.73 -1.33
N ALA A 112 -5.49 -24.12 -1.43
CA ALA A 112 -6.12 -24.99 -0.43
C ALA A 112 -5.40 -26.35 -0.35
N ARG A 113 -5.15 -26.99 -1.51
CA ARG A 113 -4.39 -28.26 -1.58
C ARG A 113 -2.99 -28.12 -0.98
N ILE A 114 -2.26 -27.06 -1.33
CA ILE A 114 -0.91 -26.82 -0.81
C ILE A 114 -0.95 -26.62 0.71
N ALA A 115 -1.92 -25.87 1.23
CA ALA A 115 -2.08 -25.68 2.67
C ALA A 115 -2.34 -27.01 3.40
N ASP A 116 -3.16 -27.90 2.84
CA ASP A 116 -3.46 -29.22 3.41
C ASP A 116 -2.25 -30.16 3.32
N VAL A 117 -1.54 -30.19 2.20
CA VAL A 117 -0.41 -31.10 1.96
C VAL A 117 0.83 -30.71 2.75
N TYR A 118 1.16 -29.41 2.78
CA TYR A 118 2.44 -28.93 3.30
C TYR A 118 2.34 -28.26 4.67
N GLY A 119 1.21 -27.63 4.97
CA GLY A 119 0.94 -26.94 6.23
C GLY A 119 -0.04 -27.63 7.14
N SER A 120 -0.94 -26.88 7.72
CA SER A 120 -2.02 -27.33 8.62
C SER A 120 -3.42 -27.11 8.06
N GLY A 121 -3.58 -26.90 6.74
CA GLY A 121 -4.87 -26.56 6.12
C GLY A 121 -5.30 -25.11 6.34
N GLU A 122 -4.39 -24.25 6.83
CA GLU A 122 -4.66 -22.85 7.10
C GLU A 122 -3.99 -21.97 6.04
N LEU A 123 -4.68 -20.90 5.62
CA LEU A 123 -4.15 -19.81 4.81
C LEU A 123 -4.39 -18.49 5.53
N ARG A 124 -3.44 -17.57 5.45
CA ARG A 124 -3.57 -16.21 5.97
C ARG A 124 -3.38 -15.19 4.85
N LEU A 125 -4.20 -14.14 4.87
CA LEU A 125 -4.09 -13.03 3.93
C LEU A 125 -3.35 -11.88 4.59
N THR A 126 -2.55 -11.16 3.80
CA THR A 126 -1.84 -9.96 4.26
C THR A 126 -2.52 -8.69 3.77
N VAL A 127 -2.21 -7.56 4.40
CA VAL A 127 -2.71 -6.24 3.99
C VAL A 127 -2.14 -5.79 2.64
N GLU A 128 -1.00 -6.35 2.24
CA GLU A 128 -0.36 -6.14 0.93
C GLU A 128 -0.87 -7.11 -0.15
N GLU A 129 -2.08 -7.68 0.05
CA GLU A 129 -2.78 -8.54 -0.93
C GLU A 129 -2.06 -9.87 -1.21
N ASN A 130 -1.23 -10.38 -0.28
CA ASN A 130 -0.47 -11.62 -0.40
C ASN A 130 -1.06 -12.77 0.44
N VAL A 131 -0.52 -13.97 0.28
CA VAL A 131 -0.97 -15.18 0.98
C VAL A 131 0.17 -15.80 1.78
N ILE A 132 -0.10 -16.22 3.01
CA ILE A 132 0.82 -16.96 3.86
C ILE A 132 0.29 -18.39 4.08
N ILE A 133 1.16 -19.38 3.93
CA ILE A 133 0.95 -20.77 4.32
C ILE A 133 1.70 -20.97 5.63
N PRO A 134 1.02 -21.06 6.78
CA PRO A 134 1.67 -21.27 8.06
C PRO A 134 1.87 -22.77 8.35
N ASN A 135 2.65 -23.04 9.40
CA ASN A 135 2.86 -24.36 9.99
C ASN A 135 3.47 -25.39 9.02
N VAL A 136 4.37 -24.94 8.15
CA VAL A 136 5.11 -25.81 7.24
C VAL A 136 6.32 -26.39 7.96
N PRO A 137 6.41 -27.74 8.16
CA PRO A 137 7.58 -28.37 8.75
C PRO A 137 8.83 -28.20 7.87
N ASP A 138 10.02 -28.11 8.49
CA ASP A 138 11.30 -28.05 7.78
C ASP A 138 11.44 -29.13 6.71
N SER A 139 11.00 -30.34 7.02
CA SER A 139 11.06 -31.50 6.11
C SER A 139 10.18 -31.42 4.86
N ARG A 140 9.23 -30.48 4.81
CA ARG A 140 8.30 -30.30 3.67
C ARG A 140 8.66 -29.08 2.82
N LEU A 141 9.58 -28.23 3.25
CA LEU A 141 9.92 -26.98 2.55
C LEU A 141 10.43 -27.25 1.13
N GLU A 142 11.39 -28.17 0.96
CA GLU A 142 11.96 -28.46 -0.35
C GLU A 142 10.89 -28.91 -1.36
N SER A 143 9.98 -29.79 -0.95
CA SER A 143 8.89 -30.26 -1.81
C SER A 143 7.88 -29.16 -2.12
N LEU A 144 7.56 -28.29 -1.14
CA LEU A 144 6.69 -27.13 -1.36
C LEU A 144 7.27 -26.18 -2.40
N LEU A 145 8.59 -25.96 -2.39
CA LEU A 145 9.26 -25.07 -3.33
C LEU A 145 9.26 -25.56 -4.78
N GLN A 146 8.94 -26.83 -5.01
CA GLN A 146 8.76 -27.41 -6.35
C GLN A 146 7.32 -27.31 -6.88
N GLU A 147 6.40 -26.76 -6.11
CA GLU A 147 5.01 -26.63 -6.53
C GLU A 147 4.86 -25.65 -7.69
N PRO A 148 4.19 -26.02 -8.80
CA PRO A 148 4.06 -25.16 -9.99
C PRO A 148 3.40 -23.81 -9.73
N LEU A 149 2.56 -23.72 -8.69
CA LEU A 149 1.91 -22.46 -8.30
C LEU A 149 2.94 -21.39 -7.91
N LEU A 150 4.08 -21.78 -7.34
CA LEU A 150 5.14 -20.86 -6.90
C LEU A 150 5.90 -20.19 -8.06
N GLU A 151 5.82 -20.73 -9.29
CA GLU A 151 6.31 -20.03 -10.49
C GLU A 151 5.54 -18.74 -10.75
N ARG A 152 4.26 -18.69 -10.39
CA ARG A 152 3.40 -17.51 -10.53
C ARG A 152 3.28 -16.69 -9.25
N PHE A 153 3.27 -17.34 -8.11
CA PHE A 153 3.18 -16.74 -6.77
C PHE A 153 4.52 -16.90 -6.07
N SER A 154 5.51 -16.14 -6.53
CA SER A 154 6.89 -16.26 -6.10
C SER A 154 7.06 -15.94 -4.62
N ILE A 155 8.00 -16.65 -3.98
CA ILE A 155 8.53 -16.33 -2.65
C ILE A 155 9.67 -15.28 -2.72
N ASP A 156 10.16 -14.98 -3.90
CA ASP A 156 11.23 -13.99 -4.14
C ASP A 156 10.98 -13.23 -5.45
N PRO A 157 9.91 -12.42 -5.50
CA PRO A 157 9.62 -11.60 -6.67
C PRO A 157 10.57 -10.42 -6.81
N ALA A 158 10.63 -9.85 -8.01
CA ALA A 158 11.40 -8.63 -8.28
C ALA A 158 10.96 -7.45 -7.38
N PRO A 159 11.83 -6.48 -7.09
CA PRO A 159 11.64 -5.48 -6.03
C PRO A 159 10.37 -4.64 -6.12
N LEU A 160 9.95 -4.20 -7.31
CA LEU A 160 8.70 -3.44 -7.46
C LEU A 160 7.48 -4.35 -7.43
N THR A 161 7.55 -5.53 -8.04
CA THR A 161 6.48 -6.55 -7.98
C THR A 161 6.22 -6.95 -6.54
N ARG A 162 7.27 -7.11 -5.73
CA ARG A 162 7.22 -7.46 -4.30
C ARG A 162 6.39 -6.47 -3.47
N ALA A 163 6.49 -5.19 -3.80
CA ALA A 163 5.96 -4.10 -2.99
C ALA A 163 4.80 -3.33 -3.67
N LEU A 164 4.21 -3.93 -4.72
CA LEU A 164 3.06 -3.36 -5.43
C LEU A 164 1.76 -3.69 -4.70
N VAL A 165 0.96 -2.66 -4.40
CA VAL A 165 -0.41 -2.79 -3.89
C VAL A 165 -1.36 -2.03 -4.80
N SER A 166 -2.49 -2.63 -5.15
CA SER A 166 -3.44 -2.04 -6.10
C SER A 166 -4.88 -2.31 -5.72
N CYS A 167 -5.68 -1.26 -5.58
CA CYS A 167 -7.11 -1.42 -5.35
C CYS A 167 -7.81 -2.09 -6.56
N THR A 168 -9.08 -2.44 -6.38
CA THR A 168 -9.89 -3.15 -7.38
C THR A 168 -9.95 -2.46 -8.76
N GLY A 169 -9.95 -1.11 -8.81
CA GLY A 169 -9.99 -0.35 -10.06
C GLY A 169 -11.33 -0.37 -10.80
N SER A 170 -11.43 0.39 -11.89
CA SER A 170 -12.68 0.62 -12.62
C SER A 170 -13.26 -0.63 -13.29
N LYS A 171 -12.47 -1.69 -13.43
CA LYS A 171 -12.96 -2.95 -14.01
C LYS A 171 -14.04 -3.62 -13.13
N PHE A 172 -13.99 -3.43 -11.81
CA PHE A 172 -14.90 -4.06 -10.85
C PHE A 172 -15.46 -3.09 -9.80
N CYS A 173 -15.06 -1.82 -9.79
CA CYS A 173 -15.49 -0.83 -8.82
C CYS A 173 -16.16 0.37 -9.51
N ASN A 174 -17.43 0.61 -9.19
CA ASN A 174 -18.20 1.72 -9.76
C ASN A 174 -17.73 3.12 -9.31
N PHE A 175 -16.94 3.20 -8.25
CA PHE A 175 -16.39 4.47 -7.74
C PHE A 175 -15.05 4.83 -8.37
N ALA A 176 -14.35 3.84 -8.95
CA ALA A 176 -13.02 4.07 -9.48
C ALA A 176 -13.07 4.93 -10.75
N LEU A 177 -12.17 5.91 -10.82
CA LEU A 177 -12.01 6.80 -11.96
C LEU A 177 -11.08 6.21 -13.02
N ILE A 178 -10.19 5.28 -12.62
CA ILE A 178 -9.20 4.66 -13.49
C ILE A 178 -9.13 3.15 -13.26
N GLU A 179 -8.63 2.44 -14.26
CA GLU A 179 -8.22 1.04 -14.11
C GLU A 179 -6.88 0.98 -13.37
N THR A 180 -6.71 0.01 -12.46
CA THR A 180 -5.53 -0.07 -11.59
C THR A 180 -4.78 -1.39 -11.75
N LYS A 181 -5.38 -2.55 -11.46
CA LYS A 181 -4.67 -3.83 -11.32
C LYS A 181 -3.92 -4.27 -12.59
N SER A 182 -4.54 -4.25 -13.75
CA SER A 182 -3.88 -4.67 -14.99
C SER A 182 -2.83 -3.65 -15.42
N ARG A 183 -3.14 -2.36 -15.25
CA ARG A 183 -2.24 -1.26 -15.59
C ARG A 183 -0.99 -1.27 -14.70
N SER A 184 -1.15 -1.41 -13.39
CA SER A 184 -0.02 -1.42 -12.47
C SER A 184 0.91 -2.61 -12.73
N VAL A 185 0.37 -3.82 -12.94
CA VAL A 185 1.19 -4.98 -13.27
C VAL A 185 1.96 -4.79 -14.57
N ALA A 186 1.31 -4.24 -15.63
CA ALA A 186 2.00 -3.96 -16.89
C ALA A 186 3.11 -2.92 -16.71
N MET A 187 2.80 -1.81 -16.03
CA MET A 187 3.76 -0.73 -15.74
C MET A 187 4.98 -1.25 -14.96
N ILE A 188 4.75 -2.02 -13.88
CA ILE A 188 5.84 -2.55 -13.06
C ILE A 188 6.73 -3.50 -13.86
N LYS A 189 6.16 -4.37 -14.70
CA LYS A 189 6.95 -5.24 -15.58
C LYS A 189 7.84 -4.46 -16.54
N GLU A 190 7.33 -3.38 -17.11
CA GLU A 190 8.12 -2.51 -17.99
C GLU A 190 9.25 -1.82 -17.21
N LEU A 191 8.97 -1.30 -16.02
CA LEU A 191 9.97 -0.64 -15.18
C LEU A 191 11.07 -1.61 -14.75
N GLU A 192 10.73 -2.84 -14.32
CA GLU A 192 11.70 -3.87 -13.93
C GLU A 192 12.51 -4.40 -15.12
N ALA A 193 11.97 -4.34 -16.34
CA ALA A 193 12.74 -4.67 -17.56
C ALA A 193 13.78 -3.59 -17.91
N GLU A 194 13.51 -2.32 -17.58
CA GLU A 194 14.37 -1.18 -17.95
C GLU A 194 15.30 -0.74 -16.81
N LEU A 195 14.96 -1.02 -15.56
CA LEU A 195 15.70 -0.56 -14.39
C LEU A 195 16.14 -1.71 -13.48
N SER A 196 17.35 -1.60 -12.97
CA SER A 196 17.83 -2.35 -11.82
C SER A 196 17.49 -1.56 -10.54
N ILE A 197 16.75 -2.18 -9.63
CA ILE A 197 16.22 -1.53 -8.43
C ILE A 197 16.82 -2.24 -7.21
N PRO A 198 17.60 -1.52 -6.35
CA PRO A 198 18.43 -2.15 -5.31
C PRO A 198 17.63 -2.69 -4.12
N LYS A 199 16.40 -2.24 -3.91
CA LYS A 199 15.54 -2.65 -2.79
C LYS A 199 14.07 -2.49 -3.15
N PRO A 200 13.15 -3.18 -2.47
CA PRO A 200 11.72 -2.98 -2.67
C PRO A 200 11.30 -1.51 -2.48
N VAL A 201 10.50 -1.00 -3.40
CA VAL A 201 9.87 0.32 -3.34
C VAL A 201 8.36 0.12 -3.37
N ARG A 202 7.67 0.57 -2.32
CA ARG A 202 6.22 0.42 -2.21
C ARG A 202 5.51 1.37 -3.15
N ILE A 203 4.86 0.80 -4.16
CA ILE A 203 4.01 1.55 -5.08
C ILE A 203 2.56 1.15 -4.82
N HIS A 204 1.77 2.08 -4.27
CA HIS A 204 0.36 1.86 -4.00
C HIS A 204 -0.49 2.59 -5.03
N TRP A 205 -1.35 1.84 -5.74
CA TRP A 205 -2.16 2.38 -6.82
C TRP A 205 -3.66 2.32 -6.48
N THR A 206 -4.29 3.45 -6.27
CA THR A 206 -5.73 3.53 -6.01
C THR A 206 -6.49 4.18 -7.16
N GLY A 207 -7.71 3.71 -7.43
CA GLY A 207 -8.52 4.13 -8.57
C GLY A 207 -9.28 5.45 -8.37
N CYS A 208 -9.32 5.99 -7.15
CA CYS A 208 -10.05 7.23 -6.83
C CYS A 208 -9.67 7.76 -5.45
N PRO A 209 -10.18 8.96 -5.05
CA PRO A 209 -9.90 9.56 -3.73
C PRO A 209 -10.36 8.75 -2.51
N ASN A 210 -11.14 7.67 -2.67
CA ASN A 210 -11.48 6.77 -1.56
C ASN A 210 -10.25 6.05 -0.96
N SER A 211 -9.09 6.09 -1.64
CA SER A 211 -7.79 5.67 -1.11
C SER A 211 -7.73 4.22 -0.62
N CYS A 212 -8.45 3.29 -1.26
CA CYS A 212 -8.54 1.90 -0.80
C CYS A 212 -7.19 1.17 -0.76
N ALA A 213 -6.24 1.53 -1.64
CA ALA A 213 -4.86 1.04 -1.60
C ALA A 213 -3.92 1.91 -0.76
N GLN A 214 -4.45 2.89 -0.02
CA GLN A 214 -3.71 3.76 0.90
C GLN A 214 -2.44 4.40 0.28
N PRO A 215 -2.57 5.15 -0.84
CA PRO A 215 -1.41 5.70 -1.54
C PRO A 215 -0.60 6.67 -0.68
N GLN A 216 -1.22 7.26 0.35
CA GLN A 216 -0.56 8.23 1.23
C GLN A 216 0.47 7.60 2.20
N VAL A 217 0.50 6.27 2.36
CA VAL A 217 1.47 5.61 3.24
C VAL A 217 2.55 4.84 2.47
N ALA A 218 2.54 4.94 1.15
CA ALA A 218 3.53 4.32 0.27
C ALA A 218 4.77 5.19 0.07
N ASP A 219 5.84 4.58 -0.45
CA ASP A 219 7.01 5.32 -0.93
C ASP A 219 6.63 6.17 -2.15
N ILE A 220 5.85 5.58 -3.10
CA ILE A 220 5.19 6.25 -4.22
C ILE A 220 3.70 5.86 -4.20
N GLY A 221 2.84 6.83 -3.99
CA GLY A 221 1.39 6.65 -4.00
C GLY A 221 0.76 7.23 -5.25
N LEU A 222 -0.08 6.47 -5.95
CA LEU A 222 -0.77 6.89 -7.17
C LEU A 222 -2.28 6.91 -6.92
N MET A 223 -2.87 8.10 -6.95
CA MET A 223 -4.31 8.30 -6.74
C MET A 223 -5.03 8.66 -8.03
N GLY A 224 -5.94 7.82 -8.46
CA GLY A 224 -6.69 8.00 -9.71
C GLY A 224 -7.52 9.28 -9.75
N THR A 225 -7.43 9.97 -10.87
CA THR A 225 -8.16 11.17 -11.19
C THR A 225 -8.55 11.20 -12.68
N LYS A 226 -9.29 12.22 -13.11
CA LYS A 226 -9.55 12.50 -14.52
C LYS A 226 -8.81 13.76 -14.94
N VAL A 227 -8.14 13.70 -16.08
CA VAL A 227 -7.31 14.78 -16.64
C VAL A 227 -7.87 15.21 -17.99
N ARG A 228 -7.86 16.52 -18.26
CA ARG A 228 -8.17 17.05 -19.59
C ARG A 228 -6.87 17.29 -20.36
N LYS A 229 -6.73 16.63 -21.54
CA LYS A 229 -5.61 16.80 -22.47
C LYS A 229 -6.16 16.85 -23.88
N ASN A 230 -5.81 17.90 -24.63
CA ASN A 230 -6.25 18.10 -26.02
C ASN A 230 -7.79 17.99 -26.21
N GLY A 231 -8.57 18.56 -25.28
CA GLY A 231 -10.05 18.54 -25.34
C GLY A 231 -10.70 17.21 -24.93
N LYS A 232 -9.90 16.16 -24.65
CA LYS A 232 -10.38 14.84 -24.21
C LYS A 232 -10.20 14.65 -22.71
N THR A 233 -11.11 13.91 -22.08
CA THR A 233 -10.96 13.47 -20.69
C THR A 233 -10.26 12.12 -20.68
N LEU A 234 -9.08 12.07 -20.04
CA LEU A 234 -8.24 10.89 -19.92
C LEU A 234 -8.20 10.39 -18.48
N GLU A 235 -7.78 9.15 -18.30
CA GLU A 235 -7.39 8.62 -16.99
C GLU A 235 -6.05 9.21 -16.58
N GLY A 236 -5.92 9.60 -15.32
CA GLY A 236 -4.70 10.18 -14.77
C GLY A 236 -4.54 9.85 -13.29
N VAL A 237 -3.43 10.29 -12.73
CA VAL A 237 -3.10 10.09 -11.31
C VAL A 237 -2.55 11.38 -10.70
N ASP A 238 -2.80 11.53 -9.40
CA ASP A 238 -2.04 12.40 -8.51
C ASP A 238 -0.97 11.55 -7.81
N ILE A 239 0.25 12.07 -7.68
CA ILE A 239 1.41 11.36 -7.15
C ILE A 239 1.70 11.85 -5.73
N TYR A 240 1.79 10.91 -4.79
CA TYR A 240 2.17 11.12 -3.40
C TYR A 240 3.53 10.50 -3.13
N MET A 241 4.35 11.14 -2.31
CA MET A 241 5.69 10.67 -1.95
C MET A 241 5.93 10.76 -0.45
N GLY A 242 6.79 9.87 0.05
CA GLY A 242 7.33 9.95 1.40
C GLY A 242 6.40 9.46 2.50
N GLY A 243 5.39 8.65 2.18
CA GLY A 243 4.56 8.01 3.19
C GLY A 243 5.29 6.87 3.90
N THR A 244 4.96 6.61 5.16
CA THR A 244 5.48 5.45 5.89
C THR A 244 4.47 4.90 6.89
N VAL A 245 4.65 3.63 7.25
CA VAL A 245 3.87 2.92 8.25
C VAL A 245 4.79 2.41 9.36
N GLY A 246 4.24 2.06 10.52
CA GLY A 246 5.00 1.56 11.66
C GLY A 246 5.20 2.61 12.73
N LYS A 247 6.30 2.54 13.49
CA LYS A 247 6.56 3.41 14.65
C LYS A 247 6.57 4.91 14.28
N ASP A 248 7.20 5.22 13.14
CA ASP A 248 7.33 6.60 12.65
C ASP A 248 6.32 6.89 11.51
N ALA A 249 5.11 6.33 11.61
CA ALA A 249 4.08 6.44 10.59
C ALA A 249 3.72 7.91 10.29
N HIS A 250 3.77 8.27 9.00
CA HIS A 250 3.30 9.56 8.53
C HIS A 250 2.76 9.46 7.11
N LEU A 251 1.92 10.41 6.75
CA LEU A 251 1.33 10.48 5.42
C LEU A 251 2.27 11.20 4.46
N GLY A 252 2.40 10.64 3.27
CA GLY A 252 3.09 11.28 2.15
C GLY A 252 2.38 12.54 1.67
N THR A 253 3.13 13.39 1.01
CA THR A 253 2.63 14.63 0.41
C THR A 253 2.37 14.46 -1.08
N CYS A 254 1.36 15.17 -1.61
CA CYS A 254 1.10 15.20 -3.04
C CYS A 254 2.15 16.06 -3.73
N VAL A 255 3.01 15.44 -4.54
CA VAL A 255 4.14 16.10 -5.22
C VAL A 255 3.82 16.50 -6.66
N GLN A 256 2.95 15.75 -7.34
CA GLN A 256 2.50 16.05 -8.69
C GLN A 256 1.01 15.72 -8.82
N LYS A 257 0.30 16.50 -9.66
CA LYS A 257 -1.14 16.30 -9.88
C LYS A 257 -1.45 16.13 -11.35
N SER A 258 -2.53 15.39 -11.59
CA SER A 258 -3.16 15.31 -12.92
C SER A 258 -2.23 14.81 -14.02
N ILE A 259 -1.36 13.82 -13.70
CA ILE A 259 -0.49 13.19 -14.69
C ILE A 259 -1.33 12.19 -15.48
N PRO A 260 -1.46 12.32 -16.82
CA PRO A 260 -2.13 11.31 -17.63
C PRO A 260 -1.46 9.94 -17.47
N CYS A 261 -2.25 8.87 -17.37
CA CYS A 261 -1.68 7.53 -17.21
C CYS A 261 -0.78 7.09 -18.38
N GLU A 262 -0.98 7.66 -19.56
CA GLU A 262 -0.14 7.42 -20.74
C GLU A 262 1.25 8.07 -20.61
N ASP A 263 1.37 9.15 -19.81
CA ASP A 263 2.62 9.90 -19.60
C ASP A 263 3.31 9.47 -18.29
N LEU A 264 2.76 8.51 -17.55
CA LEU A 264 3.21 8.18 -16.19
C LEU A 264 4.56 7.46 -16.14
N LYS A 265 4.88 6.62 -17.12
CA LYS A 265 6.09 5.79 -17.11
C LYS A 265 7.38 6.60 -16.97
N PRO A 266 7.66 7.63 -17.81
CA PRO A 266 8.87 8.44 -17.65
C PRO A 266 8.94 9.15 -16.30
N VAL A 267 7.81 9.57 -15.75
CA VAL A 267 7.74 10.18 -14.41
C VAL A 267 8.15 9.18 -13.33
N LEU A 268 7.65 7.94 -13.39
CA LEU A 268 8.04 6.89 -12.43
C LEU A 268 9.52 6.50 -12.56
N ILE A 269 10.06 6.42 -13.77
CA ILE A 269 11.50 6.19 -14.00
C ILE A 269 12.31 7.28 -13.28
N GLN A 270 11.98 8.55 -13.51
CA GLN A 270 12.68 9.67 -12.88
C GLN A 270 12.60 9.59 -11.34
N LEU A 271 11.41 9.35 -10.78
CA LEU A 271 11.24 9.22 -9.33
C LEU A 271 12.04 8.06 -8.74
N LEU A 272 12.09 6.92 -9.43
CA LEU A 272 12.84 5.74 -8.98
C LEU A 272 14.35 5.98 -9.01
N VAL A 273 14.85 6.66 -10.05
CA VAL A 273 16.28 7.01 -10.18
C VAL A 273 16.67 8.04 -9.11
N ASP A 274 15.92 9.14 -8.99
CA ASP A 274 16.29 10.26 -8.12
C ASP A 274 16.18 9.92 -6.63
N ASN A 275 15.22 9.08 -6.24
CA ASN A 275 14.89 8.90 -4.81
C ASN A 275 15.19 7.49 -4.28
N PHE A 276 15.29 6.48 -5.15
CA PHE A 276 15.38 5.08 -4.70
C PHE A 276 16.61 4.34 -5.21
N GLY A 277 17.51 5.04 -5.93
CA GLY A 277 18.76 4.48 -6.40
C GLY A 277 18.61 3.48 -7.55
N ALA A 278 17.49 3.55 -8.27
CA ALA A 278 17.32 2.75 -9.49
C ALA A 278 18.33 3.19 -10.56
N VAL A 279 18.85 2.23 -11.33
CA VAL A 279 19.77 2.49 -12.44
C VAL A 279 19.29 1.82 -13.71
N PRO A 280 19.47 2.40 -14.90
CA PRO A 280 19.11 1.76 -16.15
C PRO A 280 19.85 0.44 -16.34
N ASN A 281 19.16 -0.59 -16.83
CA ASN A 281 19.78 -1.87 -17.17
C ASN A 281 20.77 -1.69 -18.34
N GLN A 282 22.02 -2.10 -18.18
CA GLN A 282 23.09 -1.94 -19.18
C GLN A 282 22.85 -2.72 -20.48
N SER A 283 21.85 -3.62 -20.52
CA SER A 283 21.50 -4.40 -21.71
C SER A 283 20.70 -3.61 -22.77
N LEU A 284 20.17 -2.44 -22.43
CA LEU A 284 19.51 -1.53 -23.38
C LEU A 284 20.53 -0.49 -23.82
N GLY A 285 21.26 -0.79 -24.90
CA GLY A 285 22.21 0.14 -25.50
C GLY A 285 21.58 1.50 -25.77
N ASN A 286 22.15 2.49 -25.14
CA ASN A 286 21.93 3.93 -25.31
C ASN A 286 21.29 4.68 -24.15
N VAL A 287 22.09 4.92 -23.10
CA VAL A 287 21.81 5.91 -22.04
C VAL A 287 21.50 7.31 -22.64
N ASP A 288 22.04 7.63 -23.82
CA ASP A 288 21.77 8.89 -24.53
C ASP A 288 20.35 9.01 -25.08
N SER A 289 19.64 7.89 -25.33
CA SER A 289 18.25 7.97 -25.78
C SER A 289 17.28 8.24 -24.61
N LEU A 290 17.58 7.70 -23.45
CA LEU A 290 16.80 7.96 -22.22
C LEU A 290 16.97 9.41 -21.75
N ASN A 291 18.20 9.89 -21.74
CA ASN A 291 18.50 11.29 -21.39
C ASN A 291 17.89 12.29 -22.40
N ARG A 292 17.84 11.97 -23.69
CA ARG A 292 17.12 12.78 -24.68
C ARG A 292 15.61 12.77 -24.51
N GLN A 293 15.01 11.65 -24.13
CA GLN A 293 13.57 11.60 -23.83
C GLN A 293 13.22 12.37 -22.55
N LEU A 294 14.09 12.34 -21.54
CA LEU A 294 13.93 13.14 -20.32
C LEU A 294 14.10 14.62 -20.58
N GLN A 295 15.08 15.03 -21.41
CA GLN A 295 15.32 16.42 -21.80
C GLN A 295 14.14 17.01 -22.59
N LEU A 296 13.53 16.21 -23.50
CA LEU A 296 12.37 16.64 -24.30
C LEU A 296 11.07 16.84 -23.50
N THR A 297 10.97 16.24 -22.30
CA THR A 297 9.83 16.49 -21.39
C THR A 297 10.02 17.76 -20.56
N VAL A 298 11.25 18.08 -20.17
CA VAL A 298 11.57 19.32 -19.44
C VAL A 298 11.40 20.56 -20.34
N ASP A 299 11.88 20.51 -21.59
CA ASP A 299 11.79 21.61 -22.54
C ASP A 299 10.35 21.94 -23.01
N ARG A 300 9.40 21.00 -22.83
CA ARG A 300 7.97 21.26 -23.15
C ARG A 300 7.22 22.01 -22.07
N ASP A 301 7.66 21.94 -20.82
CA ASP A 301 7.02 22.66 -19.70
C ASP A 301 7.51 24.11 -19.56
N GLU A 302 8.71 24.46 -20.04
CA GLU A 302 9.20 25.83 -19.98
C GLU A 302 8.49 26.80 -20.93
N THR A 303 7.80 26.30 -21.97
CA THR A 303 7.05 27.16 -22.90
C THR A 303 5.61 27.49 -22.48
N ALA A 304 5.12 26.87 -21.40
CA ALA A 304 3.75 27.04 -20.91
C ALA A 304 3.61 27.97 -19.68
N VAL A 305 4.70 28.51 -19.12
CA VAL A 305 4.67 29.37 -17.92
C VAL A 305 5.44 30.68 -18.14
N LEU A 306 4.92 31.53 -19.02
CA LEU A 306 5.23 32.95 -18.99
C LEU A 306 4.07 33.69 -18.30
N GLY A 307 4.14 33.81 -16.96
CA GLY A 307 3.15 34.63 -16.23
C GLY A 307 3.11 34.52 -14.69
N ALA A 308 4.01 33.85 -14.00
CA ALA A 308 4.04 33.93 -12.54
C ALA A 308 5.47 34.02 -11.99
N LYS A 309 5.74 35.10 -11.23
CA LYS A 309 7.03 35.26 -10.55
C LYS A 309 7.28 34.18 -9.53
N PRO A 310 8.51 33.63 -9.40
CA PRO A 310 8.83 32.60 -8.43
C PRO A 310 8.95 33.19 -7.01
N GLN A 311 8.21 32.60 -6.06
CA GLN A 311 8.56 32.69 -4.65
C GLN A 311 9.54 31.56 -4.33
N THR A 312 10.78 31.95 -4.09
CA THR A 312 11.86 31.07 -3.63
C THR A 312 11.59 30.61 -2.21
N SER A 313 11.35 29.28 -2.03
CA SER A 313 11.45 28.61 -0.74
C SER A 313 12.51 27.54 -0.83
N THR A 314 13.69 27.86 -0.34
CA THR A 314 14.82 26.94 -0.19
C THR A 314 14.53 25.99 0.96
N VAL A 315 14.34 24.71 0.67
CA VAL A 315 14.27 23.65 1.69
C VAL A 315 15.69 23.12 1.91
N ILE A 316 16.26 23.49 3.05
CA ILE A 316 17.58 22.98 3.52
C ILE A 316 17.33 21.70 4.30
N PHE A 317 17.83 20.55 3.81
CA PHE A 317 17.92 19.34 4.59
C PHE A 317 19.11 19.43 5.54
N ALA A 318 18.86 19.54 6.85
CA ALA A 318 19.88 19.39 7.88
C ALA A 318 20.17 17.90 8.06
N ARG A 319 21.41 17.48 7.83
CA ARG A 319 21.98 16.22 8.32
C ARG A 319 22.25 16.38 9.81
N SER A 320 21.57 15.58 10.64
CA SER A 320 21.99 15.34 12.02
C SER A 320 22.80 14.05 12.06
N GLY A 321 24.00 14.15 12.64
CA GLY A 321 24.93 13.06 12.89
C GLY A 321 24.45 12.08 13.98
#